data_1b72cc5698ee1f5ccb5cfa6fa174581c
#
_entry.id   1b72cc5698ee1f5ccb5cfa6fa174581c
#
_cell.length_a   1.000
_cell.length_b   1.000
_cell.length_c   1.000
_cell.angle_alpha   90.00
_cell.angle_beta   90.00
_cell.angle_gamma   90.00
#
_symmetry.space_group_name_H-M   'P 1'
#
loop_
_entity.id
_entity.type
_entity.pdbx_description
1 polymer ?
#
loop_
_entity_poly.entity_id
_entity_poly.type
_entity_poly.pdbx_seq_one_letter_code
_entity_poly.pdbx_strand_id
1 'polypeptide(L)'
;LGAWGTRLIRLPDTLLNELSDAVSHLAGAPVERLPTSCHGLSPNSRFLRALYATMPVVPSHSILGDRGRGPLETSSDGVVPYRSAHLPVAESELVVPTGHSGFAHPEAVKELRRIIHEALDAAQ
;
A
#
# COMPACT_ATOMS: atom_id res chain seq x y z
N LEU A 1 -4.25 9.99 7.95
CA LEU A 1 -3.57 8.81 8.55
C LEU A 1 -2.19 8.56 7.92
N GLY A 2 -1.98 8.81 6.62
CA GLY A 2 -0.66 8.72 5.99
C GLY A 2 0.42 9.61 6.64
N ALA A 3 0.03 10.77 7.16
CA ALA A 3 0.94 11.69 7.84
C ALA A 3 1.40 11.19 9.23
N TRP A 4 0.62 10.32 9.90
CA TRP A 4 0.99 9.74 11.18
C TRP A 4 1.90 8.52 11.02
N GLY A 5 1.65 7.68 10.04
CA GLY A 5 2.51 6.53 9.73
C GLY A 5 3.91 6.97 9.30
N THR A 6 4.02 8.02 8.50
CA THR A 6 5.30 8.59 8.09
C THR A 6 6.06 9.27 9.25
N ARG A 7 5.37 9.69 10.31
CA ARG A 7 5.99 10.28 11.50
C ARG A 7 6.64 9.24 12.42
N LEU A 8 6.10 8.02 12.45
CA LEU A 8 6.65 6.91 13.25
C LEU A 8 7.89 6.26 12.62
N ILE A 9 8.11 6.45 11.32
CA ILE A 9 9.23 5.86 10.57
C ILE A 9 10.25 6.96 10.14
N ARG A 10 10.14 8.17 10.66
CA ARG A 10 11.16 9.19 10.41
C ARG A 10 12.47 8.75 11.05
N LEU A 11 13.41 8.37 10.20
CA LEU A 11 14.81 8.45 10.55
C LEU A 11 15.10 9.88 11.02
N PRO A 12 15.90 10.09 12.07
CA PRO A 12 16.34 11.42 12.46
C PRO A 12 16.84 12.19 11.25
N ASP A 13 16.45 13.47 11.13
CA ASP A 13 16.84 14.32 9.99
C ASP A 13 18.38 14.35 9.78
N THR A 14 19.14 14.16 10.85
CA THR A 14 20.61 13.99 10.83
C THR A 14 21.06 12.78 10.01
N LEU A 15 20.44 11.60 10.19
CA LEU A 15 20.77 10.39 9.43
C LEU A 15 20.34 10.49 7.96
N LEU A 16 19.24 11.17 7.67
CA LEU A 16 18.79 11.41 6.30
C LEU A 16 19.72 12.37 5.57
N ASN A 17 20.24 13.38 6.25
CA ASN A 17 21.20 14.33 5.68
C ASN A 17 22.55 13.64 5.43
N GLU A 18 23.07 12.87 6.38
CA GLU A 18 24.31 12.11 6.22
C GLU A 18 24.24 11.09 5.06
N LEU A 19 23.10 10.39 4.91
CA LEU A 19 22.87 9.49 3.77
C LEU A 19 22.76 10.26 2.46
N SER A 20 22.10 11.41 2.44
CA SER A 20 21.98 12.26 1.26
C SER A 20 23.33 12.79 0.80
N ASP A 21 24.17 13.21 1.74
CA ASP A 21 25.52 13.68 1.48
C ASP A 21 26.43 12.56 0.95
N ALA A 22 26.36 11.37 1.54
CA ALA A 22 27.11 10.20 1.09
C ALA A 22 26.71 9.77 -0.33
N VAL A 23 25.42 9.78 -0.65
CA VAL A 23 24.92 9.43 -2.00
C VAL A 23 25.26 10.53 -2.99
N SER A 24 25.21 11.80 -2.61
CA SER A 24 25.61 12.92 -3.47
C SER A 24 27.09 12.83 -3.84
N HIS A 25 27.94 12.45 -2.88
CA HIS A 25 29.36 12.18 -3.13
C HIS A 25 29.60 11.03 -4.11
N LEU A 26 28.86 9.93 -3.98
CA LEU A 26 28.96 8.77 -4.87
C LEU A 26 28.37 9.01 -6.27
N ALA A 27 27.31 9.80 -6.36
CA ALA A 27 26.62 10.10 -7.61
C ALA A 27 27.26 11.25 -8.40
N GLY A 28 28.18 12.01 -7.82
CA GLY A 28 28.81 13.19 -8.44
C GLY A 28 27.83 14.35 -8.72
N ALA A 29 26.64 14.31 -8.10
CA ALA A 29 25.59 15.32 -8.26
C ALA A 29 24.84 15.50 -6.92
N PRO A 30 24.36 16.70 -6.58
CA PRO A 30 23.61 16.94 -5.37
C PRO A 30 22.27 16.19 -5.41
N VAL A 31 22.06 15.30 -4.45
CA VAL A 31 20.80 14.58 -4.25
C VAL A 31 20.04 15.30 -3.14
N GLU A 32 19.10 16.14 -3.50
CA GLU A 32 18.35 16.99 -2.55
C GLU A 32 17.59 16.18 -1.48
N ARG A 33 17.16 14.97 -1.78
CA ARG A 33 16.53 14.03 -0.81
C ARG A 33 16.57 12.61 -1.35
N LEU A 34 17.02 11.67 -0.53
CA LEU A 34 16.85 10.26 -0.82
C LEU A 34 15.35 9.90 -0.79
N PRO A 35 14.80 9.35 -1.88
CA PRO A 35 13.43 8.83 -1.86
C PRO A 35 13.38 7.62 -0.93
N THR A 36 12.82 7.79 0.26
CA THR A 36 12.52 6.67 1.15
C THR A 36 11.20 6.02 0.74
N SER A 37 11.03 4.74 1.06
CA SER A 37 9.74 4.03 0.85
C SER A 37 8.56 4.77 1.48
N CYS A 38 8.79 5.46 2.59
CA CYS A 38 7.78 6.27 3.27
C CYS A 38 7.35 7.51 2.46
N HIS A 39 8.27 8.13 1.71
CA HIS A 39 7.92 9.21 0.79
C HIS A 39 7.08 8.70 -0.40
N GLY A 40 7.41 7.51 -0.89
CA GLY A 40 6.62 6.83 -1.93
C GLY A 40 5.16 6.59 -1.54
N LEU A 41 4.91 6.33 -0.25
CA LEU A 41 3.57 6.09 0.32
C LEU A 41 2.84 7.37 0.77
N SER A 42 3.45 8.54 0.61
CA SER A 42 2.77 9.82 0.92
C SER A 42 1.63 10.08 -0.07
N PRO A 43 0.46 10.57 0.39
CA PRO A 43 -0.68 10.87 -0.49
C PRO A 43 -0.36 11.84 -1.65
N ASN A 44 0.67 12.68 -1.48
CA ASN A 44 1.14 13.64 -2.48
C ASN A 44 2.31 13.11 -3.32
N SER A 45 2.70 11.85 -3.15
CA SER A 45 3.76 11.23 -3.93
C SER A 45 3.41 11.23 -5.42
N ARG A 46 4.34 11.68 -6.26
CA ARG A 46 4.21 11.59 -7.73
C ARG A 46 4.08 10.13 -8.18
N PHE A 47 4.75 9.23 -7.48
CA PHE A 47 4.68 7.79 -7.74
C PHE A 47 3.28 7.25 -7.52
N LEU A 48 2.66 7.51 -6.34
CA LEU A 48 1.29 7.08 -6.06
C LEU A 48 0.28 7.71 -7.03
N ARG A 49 0.44 8.99 -7.35
CA ARG A 49 -0.44 9.66 -8.30
C ARG A 49 -0.37 9.04 -9.70
N ALA A 50 0.83 8.70 -10.17
CA ALA A 50 1.01 8.00 -11.43
C ALA A 50 0.42 6.58 -11.39
N LEU A 51 0.62 5.85 -10.28
CA LEU A 51 0.06 4.52 -10.07
C LEU A 51 -1.47 4.54 -10.08
N TYR A 52 -2.10 5.49 -9.39
CA TYR A 52 -3.56 5.65 -9.39
C TYR A 52 -4.14 6.08 -10.73
N ALA A 53 -3.35 6.75 -11.56
CA ALA A 53 -3.76 7.11 -12.92
C ALA A 53 -3.69 5.92 -13.89
N THR A 54 -3.05 4.83 -13.50
CA THR A 54 -2.85 3.63 -14.31
C THR A 54 -3.65 2.49 -13.71
N MET A 55 -4.85 2.23 -14.24
CA MET A 55 -5.64 1.09 -13.80
C MET A 55 -5.04 -0.21 -14.32
N PRO A 56 -5.05 -1.30 -13.53
CA PRO A 56 -4.62 -2.60 -14.02
C PRO A 56 -5.50 -3.07 -15.18
N VAL A 57 -4.89 -3.62 -16.20
CA VAL A 57 -5.58 -4.22 -17.37
C VAL A 57 -5.67 -5.75 -17.26
N VAL A 58 -5.25 -6.30 -16.14
CA VAL A 58 -5.31 -7.72 -15.82
C VAL A 58 -6.40 -7.96 -14.78
N PRO A 59 -7.00 -9.19 -14.74
CA PRO A 59 -7.89 -9.58 -13.66
C PRO A 59 -7.28 -9.25 -12.30
N SER A 60 -8.02 -8.54 -11.48
CA SER A 60 -7.52 -8.05 -10.20
C SER A 60 -8.55 -8.30 -9.10
N HIS A 61 -8.08 -8.70 -7.94
CA HIS A 61 -8.90 -9.01 -6.77
C HIS A 61 -8.36 -8.26 -5.56
N SER A 62 -9.25 -7.81 -4.67
CA SER A 62 -8.88 -7.07 -3.47
C SER A 62 -9.23 -7.86 -2.21
N ILE A 63 -8.28 -7.98 -1.29
CA ILE A 63 -8.53 -8.51 0.05
C ILE A 63 -8.10 -7.42 1.04
N LEU A 64 -9.06 -6.86 1.76
CA LEU A 64 -8.88 -5.67 2.58
C LEU A 64 -9.12 -5.98 4.06
N GLY A 65 -8.35 -5.35 4.94
CA GLY A 65 -8.60 -5.40 6.38
C GLY A 65 -9.51 -4.27 6.82
N ASP A 66 -10.42 -4.55 7.76
CA ASP A 66 -11.23 -3.56 8.46
C ASP A 66 -11.29 -3.86 9.95
N ARG A 67 -10.98 -2.89 10.78
CA ARG A 67 -11.10 -3.01 12.25
C ARG A 67 -12.51 -2.82 12.78
N GLY A 68 -13.50 -2.64 11.92
CA GLY A 68 -14.91 -2.54 12.30
C GLY A 68 -15.26 -1.29 13.11
N ARG A 69 -14.57 -0.18 12.88
CA ARG A 69 -14.79 1.08 13.63
C ARG A 69 -15.66 2.07 12.85
N GLY A 70 -16.88 1.66 12.49
CA GLY A 70 -17.85 2.51 11.79
C GLY A 70 -18.20 2.02 10.39
N PRO A 71 -18.83 2.87 9.57
CA PRO A 71 -19.16 2.55 8.18
C PRO A 71 -17.89 2.22 7.39
N LEU A 72 -17.99 1.26 6.45
CA LEU A 72 -16.86 0.75 5.68
C LEU A 72 -16.10 1.87 4.95
N GLU A 73 -16.81 2.81 4.35
CA GLU A 73 -16.25 3.94 3.58
C GLU A 73 -15.32 4.84 4.41
N THR A 74 -15.55 4.88 5.72
CA THR A 74 -14.74 5.67 6.68
C THR A 74 -13.83 4.81 7.54
N SER A 75 -13.88 3.50 7.37
CA SER A 75 -13.10 2.55 8.15
C SER A 75 -11.65 2.42 7.67
N SER A 76 -10.87 1.65 8.40
CA SER A 76 -9.49 1.35 8.05
C SER A 76 -9.00 0.09 8.75
N ASP A 77 -7.97 -0.54 8.20
CA ASP A 77 -7.22 -1.61 8.84
C ASP A 77 -6.28 -1.11 9.98
N GLY A 78 -6.31 0.20 10.23
CA GLY A 78 -5.47 0.90 11.22
C GLY A 78 -4.24 1.56 10.62
N VAL A 79 -3.91 1.29 9.38
CA VAL A 79 -2.81 1.91 8.62
C VAL A 79 -3.34 2.56 7.34
N VAL A 80 -4.13 1.81 6.56
CA VAL A 80 -4.67 2.24 5.27
C VAL A 80 -6.18 2.43 5.39
N PRO A 81 -6.73 3.60 5.03
CA PRO A 81 -8.17 3.80 4.94
C PRO A 81 -8.77 2.94 3.82
N TYR A 82 -9.99 2.39 4.03
CA TYR A 82 -10.71 1.62 3.02
C TYR A 82 -10.73 2.32 1.66
N ARG A 83 -11.14 3.57 1.61
CA ARG A 83 -11.21 4.38 0.38
C ARG A 83 -9.90 4.47 -0.40
N SER A 84 -8.76 4.23 0.26
CA SER A 84 -7.43 4.24 -0.36
C SER A 84 -6.97 2.86 -0.82
N ALA A 85 -7.57 1.82 -0.28
CA ALA A 85 -7.28 0.42 -0.60
C ALA A 85 -8.28 -0.16 -1.62
N HIS A 86 -9.51 0.36 -1.63
CA HIS A 86 -10.56 -0.03 -2.57
C HIS A 86 -10.12 0.21 -4.03
N LEU A 87 -10.25 -0.81 -4.85
CA LEU A 87 -9.94 -0.78 -6.27
C LEU A 87 -11.25 -0.96 -7.08
N PRO A 88 -11.77 0.12 -7.70
CA PRO A 88 -13.08 0.07 -8.39
C PRO A 88 -13.14 -0.91 -9.55
N VAL A 89 -12.01 -1.30 -10.12
CA VAL A 89 -11.91 -2.23 -11.25
C VAL A 89 -11.63 -3.67 -10.81
N ALA A 90 -11.59 -3.95 -9.52
CA ALA A 90 -11.41 -5.30 -9.02
C ALA A 90 -12.60 -6.19 -9.36
N GLU A 91 -12.35 -7.40 -9.83
CA GLU A 91 -13.37 -8.40 -10.13
C GLU A 91 -14.04 -8.94 -8.86
N SER A 92 -13.31 -8.96 -7.76
CA SER A 92 -13.85 -9.26 -6.43
C SER A 92 -13.18 -8.44 -5.34
N GLU A 93 -13.92 -8.16 -4.28
CA GLU A 93 -13.41 -7.52 -3.09
C GLU A 93 -13.91 -8.29 -1.86
N LEU A 94 -12.97 -8.71 -1.00
CA LEU A 94 -13.27 -9.29 0.30
C LEU A 94 -12.76 -8.36 1.40
N VAL A 95 -13.64 -7.97 2.31
CA VAL A 95 -13.26 -7.22 3.51
C VAL A 95 -13.26 -8.18 4.70
N VAL A 96 -12.13 -8.29 5.39
CA VAL A 96 -11.97 -9.17 6.57
C VAL A 96 -11.84 -8.35 7.86
N PRO A 97 -12.42 -8.81 8.98
CA PRO A 97 -12.38 -8.09 10.25
C PRO A 97 -11.01 -8.19 10.92
N THR A 98 -10.02 -7.49 10.36
CA THR A 98 -8.63 -7.57 10.81
C THR A 98 -7.89 -6.24 10.63
N GLY A 99 -6.70 -6.14 11.24
CA GLY A 99 -5.77 -5.04 11.00
C GLY A 99 -4.93 -5.23 9.74
N HIS A 100 -3.94 -4.38 9.56
CA HIS A 100 -3.07 -4.31 8.37
C HIS A 100 -2.31 -5.62 8.04
N SER A 101 -2.17 -6.52 9.00
CA SER A 101 -1.54 -7.85 8.80
C SER A 101 -2.56 -8.94 8.49
N GLY A 102 -3.64 -8.62 7.81
CA GLY A 102 -4.76 -9.50 7.53
C GLY A 102 -4.49 -10.69 6.61
N PHE A 103 -3.33 -10.77 5.99
CA PHE A 103 -2.95 -11.85 5.06
C PHE A 103 -2.99 -13.26 5.69
N ALA A 104 -2.86 -13.38 7.00
CA ALA A 104 -2.97 -14.63 7.73
C ALA A 104 -4.40 -14.94 8.22
N HIS A 105 -5.38 -14.07 7.97
CA HIS A 105 -6.76 -14.29 8.36
C HIS A 105 -7.35 -15.47 7.58
N PRO A 106 -8.06 -16.41 8.22
CA PRO A 106 -8.57 -17.63 7.55
C PRO A 106 -9.42 -17.34 6.31
N GLU A 107 -10.30 -16.34 6.37
CA GLU A 107 -11.13 -15.95 5.22
C GLU A 107 -10.29 -15.34 4.09
N ALA A 108 -9.24 -14.57 4.40
CA ALA A 108 -8.32 -14.04 3.39
C ALA A 108 -7.57 -15.18 2.68
N VAL A 109 -7.10 -16.17 3.43
CA VAL A 109 -6.43 -17.36 2.86
C VAL A 109 -7.39 -18.17 1.98
N LYS A 110 -8.64 -18.34 2.42
CA LYS A 110 -9.67 -19.05 1.65
C LYS A 110 -9.97 -18.34 0.33
N GLU A 111 -10.12 -17.03 0.39
CA GLU A 111 -10.37 -16.21 -0.81
C GLU A 111 -9.18 -16.24 -1.78
N LEU A 112 -7.95 -16.12 -1.26
CA LEU A 112 -6.75 -16.25 -2.09
C LEU A 112 -6.70 -17.59 -2.82
N ARG A 113 -7.05 -18.70 -2.14
CA ARG A 113 -7.14 -20.02 -2.78
C ARG A 113 -8.19 -20.05 -3.88
N ARG A 114 -9.38 -19.47 -3.64
CA ARG A 114 -10.44 -19.38 -4.65
C ARG A 114 -9.93 -18.68 -5.90
N ILE A 115 -9.32 -17.50 -5.75
CA ILE A 115 -8.78 -16.69 -6.85
C ILE A 115 -7.73 -17.49 -7.64
N ILE A 116 -6.81 -18.16 -6.96
CA ILE A 116 -5.78 -18.97 -7.62
C ILE A 116 -6.40 -20.10 -8.42
N HIS A 117 -7.40 -20.81 -7.87
CA HIS A 117 -8.07 -21.90 -8.59
C HIS A 117 -8.79 -21.39 -9.83
N GLU A 118 -9.53 -20.30 -9.72
CA GLU A 118 -10.21 -19.69 -10.88
C GLU A 118 -9.23 -19.27 -11.97
N ALA A 119 -8.09 -18.67 -11.60
CA ALA A 119 -7.07 -18.29 -12.56
C ALA A 119 -6.44 -19.50 -13.27
N LEU A 120 -6.24 -20.61 -12.55
CA LEU A 120 -5.70 -21.84 -13.12
C LEU A 120 -6.72 -22.51 -14.07
N ASP A 121 -8.00 -22.52 -13.71
CA ASP A 121 -9.07 -23.10 -14.51
C ASP A 121 -9.27 -22.29 -15.81
N ALA A 122 -9.14 -20.96 -15.73
CA ALA A 122 -9.25 -20.08 -16.90
C ALA A 122 -8.05 -20.19 -17.86
N ALA A 123 -6.93 -20.75 -17.41
CA ALA A 123 -5.71 -20.92 -18.21
C ALA A 123 -5.67 -22.27 -18.97
N GLN A 124 -6.66 -23.15 -18.80
CA GLN A 124 -6.78 -24.46 -19.47
C GLN A 124 -7.66 -24.38 -20.71
#